data_0332619626fc6369f036b3a2c4b5ebaa
#
_entry.id   0332619626fc6369f036b3a2c4b5ebaa
#
_cell.length_a   1.000
_cell.length_b   1.000
_cell.length_c   1.000
_cell.angle_alpha   90.00
_cell.angle_beta   90.00
_cell.angle_gamma   90.00
#
_symmetry.space_group_name_H-M   'P 1'
#
loop_
_entity.id
_entity.type
_entity.pdbx_description
1 polymer ?
#
loop_
_entity_poly.entity_id
_entity_poly.type
_entity_poly.pdbx_seq_one_letter_code
_entity_poly.pdbx_strand_id
1 'polypeptide(L)'
;ITGASSGFGREIAAAFAKKGSKLIIAARRAERIKETAALLRKKYGVEVLPITLDVRKKTDVAKSVKALPVKWRDIDILVNNAGLSRGLDKLQEGSIQDWDEMIDTNVKGLLYVTRSVLPQMVKRNTGHLINIGSIAGHEVYPKGNVYCASKHAVDAITKGIRLDVVDTDIRVTTIDPGLAETEFSIVRFR
;
A
#
# COMPACT_ATOMS: atom_id res chain seq x y z
N ILE A 1 -5.94 4.15 -1.47
CA ILE A 1 -5.22 3.56 -0.33
C ILE A 1 -5.32 2.05 -0.46
N THR A 2 -4.20 1.33 -0.54
CA THR A 2 -4.16 -0.13 -0.56
C THR A 2 -4.00 -0.71 0.84
N GLY A 3 -4.48 -1.95 1.09
CA GLY A 3 -4.41 -2.59 2.41
C GLY A 3 -5.30 -1.93 3.48
N ALA A 4 -6.39 -1.27 3.08
CA ALA A 4 -7.20 -0.43 3.96
C ALA A 4 -8.25 -1.20 4.80
N SER A 5 -8.19 -2.53 4.88
CA SER A 5 -9.14 -3.32 5.68
C SER A 5 -8.74 -3.50 7.15
N SER A 6 -7.55 -3.04 7.56
CA SER A 6 -7.04 -3.11 8.94
C SER A 6 -5.81 -2.24 9.15
N GLY A 7 -5.34 -2.15 10.39
CA GLY A 7 -4.08 -1.51 10.76
C GLY A 7 -3.91 -0.10 10.20
N PHE A 8 -2.69 0.25 9.83
CA PHE A 8 -2.37 1.58 9.29
C PHE A 8 -3.26 2.00 8.12
N GLY A 9 -3.55 1.11 7.17
CA GLY A 9 -4.37 1.46 6.01
C GLY A 9 -5.77 1.94 6.37
N ARG A 10 -6.40 1.34 7.38
CA ARG A 10 -7.70 1.75 7.89
C ARG A 10 -7.62 3.11 8.59
N GLU A 11 -6.61 3.32 9.43
CA GLU A 11 -6.42 4.58 10.16
C GLU A 11 -6.02 5.73 9.20
N ILE A 12 -5.19 5.46 8.20
CA ILE A 12 -4.89 6.41 7.13
C ILE A 12 -6.18 6.81 6.38
N ALA A 13 -7.02 5.82 6.03
CA ALA A 13 -8.30 6.12 5.38
C ALA A 13 -9.20 6.98 6.28
N ALA A 14 -9.24 6.72 7.59
CA ALA A 14 -9.99 7.53 8.55
C ALA A 14 -9.43 8.96 8.66
N ALA A 15 -8.10 9.12 8.67
CA ALA A 15 -7.46 10.43 8.72
C ALA A 15 -7.78 11.29 7.48
N PHE A 16 -7.73 10.69 6.29
CA PHE A 16 -8.14 11.37 5.06
C PHE A 16 -9.65 11.68 5.02
N ALA A 17 -10.49 10.74 5.48
CA ALA A 17 -11.93 10.96 5.58
C ALA A 17 -12.27 12.14 6.50
N LYS A 18 -11.59 12.24 7.65
CA LYS A 18 -11.74 13.37 8.58
C LYS A 18 -11.41 14.73 7.95
N LYS A 19 -10.57 14.74 6.92
CA LYS A 19 -10.22 15.94 6.14
C LYS A 19 -11.16 16.18 4.95
N GLY A 20 -12.24 15.41 4.81
CA GLY A 20 -13.20 15.55 3.73
C GLY A 20 -12.78 14.92 2.40
N SER A 21 -11.73 14.11 2.39
CA SER A 21 -11.24 13.48 1.16
C SER A 21 -12.22 12.44 0.64
N LYS A 22 -12.38 12.40 -0.68
CA LYS A 22 -13.01 11.32 -1.41
C LYS A 22 -12.03 10.14 -1.51
N LEU A 23 -12.48 8.92 -1.21
CA LEU A 23 -11.57 7.80 -0.98
C LEU A 23 -11.84 6.61 -1.89
N ILE A 24 -10.78 6.10 -2.52
CA ILE A 24 -10.73 4.74 -3.04
C ILE A 24 -9.96 3.91 -2.01
N ILE A 25 -10.57 2.86 -1.47
CA ILE A 25 -9.94 1.96 -0.52
C ILE A 25 -9.94 0.54 -1.06
N ALA A 26 -8.79 -0.12 -1.05
CA ALA A 26 -8.60 -1.43 -1.65
C ALA A 26 -8.00 -2.43 -0.66
N ALA A 27 -8.54 -3.65 -0.65
CA ALA A 27 -8.00 -4.78 0.12
C ALA A 27 -8.52 -6.12 -0.39
N ARG A 28 -7.89 -7.23 0.02
CA ARG A 28 -8.26 -8.59 -0.37
C ARG A 28 -9.57 -9.07 0.31
N ARG A 29 -9.81 -8.65 1.55
CA ARG A 29 -10.95 -9.08 2.38
C ARG A 29 -12.18 -8.25 2.03
N ALA A 30 -13.04 -8.81 1.13
CA ALA A 30 -14.18 -8.11 0.56
C ALA A 30 -15.13 -7.53 1.62
N GLU A 31 -15.54 -8.33 2.60
CA GLU A 31 -16.49 -7.88 3.61
C GLU A 31 -15.89 -6.79 4.50
N ARG A 32 -14.65 -6.96 4.97
CA ARG A 32 -13.99 -5.96 5.81
C ARG A 32 -13.78 -4.62 5.09
N ILE A 33 -13.50 -4.63 3.78
CA ILE A 33 -13.32 -3.36 3.05
C ILE A 33 -14.66 -2.65 2.83
N LYS A 34 -15.76 -3.40 2.65
CA LYS A 34 -17.12 -2.85 2.59
C LYS A 34 -17.54 -2.23 3.93
N GLU A 35 -17.29 -2.95 5.05
CA GLU A 35 -17.54 -2.45 6.40
C GLU A 35 -16.75 -1.16 6.69
N THR A 36 -15.45 -1.15 6.37
CA THR A 36 -14.61 0.05 6.49
C THR A 36 -15.20 1.22 5.69
N ALA A 37 -15.64 0.98 4.45
CA ALA A 37 -16.26 2.02 3.62
C ALA A 37 -17.56 2.55 4.25
N ALA A 38 -18.41 1.66 4.77
CA ALA A 38 -19.67 2.03 5.41
C ALA A 38 -19.43 2.88 6.65
N LEU A 39 -18.47 2.49 7.50
CA LEU A 39 -18.09 3.24 8.70
C LEU A 39 -17.55 4.64 8.35
N LEU A 40 -16.68 4.76 7.34
CA LEU A 40 -16.13 6.05 6.92
C LEU A 40 -17.21 6.99 6.37
N ARG A 41 -18.12 6.47 5.52
CA ARG A 41 -19.26 7.24 5.01
C ARG A 41 -20.16 7.73 6.15
N LYS A 42 -20.53 6.83 7.08
CA LYS A 42 -21.40 7.16 8.21
C LYS A 42 -20.77 8.20 9.14
N LYS A 43 -19.47 8.04 9.44
CA LYS A 43 -18.80 8.87 10.44
C LYS A 43 -18.38 10.25 9.93
N TYR A 44 -17.98 10.33 8.65
CA TYR A 44 -17.37 11.53 8.09
C TYR A 44 -18.14 12.16 6.92
N GLY A 45 -19.20 11.52 6.42
CA GLY A 45 -20.01 12.05 5.31
C GLY A 45 -19.32 12.08 3.96
N VAL A 46 -18.21 11.34 3.78
CA VAL A 46 -17.39 11.37 2.55
C VAL A 46 -17.78 10.27 1.57
N GLU A 47 -17.50 10.49 0.29
CA GLU A 47 -17.62 9.43 -0.72
C GLU A 47 -16.48 8.42 -0.57
N VAL A 48 -16.82 7.13 -0.53
CA VAL A 48 -15.82 6.04 -0.44
C VAL A 48 -16.15 4.96 -1.47
N LEU A 49 -15.19 4.59 -2.30
CA LEU A 49 -15.27 3.47 -3.24
C LEU A 49 -14.44 2.30 -2.72
N PRO A 50 -15.04 1.23 -2.19
CA PRO A 50 -14.33 0.02 -1.80
C PRO A 50 -14.03 -0.84 -3.04
N ILE A 51 -12.82 -1.37 -3.13
CA ILE A 51 -12.39 -2.30 -4.18
C ILE A 51 -11.81 -3.56 -3.54
N THR A 52 -12.36 -4.73 -3.89
CA THR A 52 -11.74 -5.99 -3.54
C THR A 52 -10.58 -6.24 -4.50
N LEU A 53 -9.35 -6.20 -3.97
CA LEU A 53 -8.13 -6.26 -4.79
C LEU A 53 -7.01 -6.99 -4.05
N ASP A 54 -6.42 -7.98 -4.73
CA ASP A 54 -5.12 -8.53 -4.38
C ASP A 54 -4.04 -7.84 -5.21
N VAL A 55 -3.19 -7.03 -4.56
CA VAL A 55 -2.13 -6.27 -5.24
C VAL A 55 -1.09 -7.16 -5.90
N ARG A 56 -0.96 -8.44 -5.51
CA ARG A 56 -0.06 -9.42 -6.13
C ARG A 56 -0.47 -9.80 -7.54
N LYS A 57 -1.75 -9.59 -7.90
CA LYS A 57 -2.32 -9.96 -9.20
C LYS A 57 -2.22 -8.79 -10.18
N LYS A 58 -1.11 -8.73 -10.93
CA LYS A 58 -0.81 -7.66 -11.89
C LYS A 58 -1.99 -7.31 -12.81
N THR A 59 -2.65 -8.31 -13.39
CA THR A 59 -3.78 -8.11 -14.32
C THR A 59 -5.00 -7.52 -13.62
N ASP A 60 -5.28 -7.94 -12.38
CA ASP A 60 -6.43 -7.45 -11.62
C ASP A 60 -6.21 -6.01 -11.16
N VAL A 61 -4.98 -5.66 -10.79
CA VAL A 61 -4.60 -4.27 -10.49
C VAL A 61 -4.85 -3.37 -11.70
N ALA A 62 -4.31 -3.73 -12.86
CA ALA A 62 -4.47 -2.94 -14.08
C ALA A 62 -5.94 -2.81 -14.50
N LYS A 63 -6.70 -3.91 -14.45
CA LYS A 63 -8.15 -3.90 -14.75
C LYS A 63 -8.92 -3.02 -13.78
N SER A 64 -8.66 -3.14 -12.47
CA SER A 64 -9.36 -2.37 -11.44
C SER A 64 -9.15 -0.86 -11.60
N VAL A 65 -7.91 -0.42 -11.86
CA VAL A 65 -7.63 1.00 -12.08
C VAL A 65 -8.26 1.50 -13.39
N LYS A 66 -8.17 0.73 -14.47
CA LYS A 66 -8.80 1.09 -15.76
C LYS A 66 -10.33 1.16 -15.68
N ALA A 67 -10.95 0.30 -14.87
CA ALA A 67 -12.39 0.22 -14.69
C ALA A 67 -12.97 1.27 -13.72
N LEU A 68 -12.15 2.14 -13.14
CA LEU A 68 -12.65 3.19 -12.27
C LEU A 68 -13.68 4.08 -12.98
N PRO A 69 -14.85 4.35 -12.36
CA PRO A 69 -15.80 5.32 -12.87
C PRO A 69 -15.12 6.68 -13.11
N VAL A 70 -15.55 7.43 -14.11
CA VAL A 70 -14.92 8.69 -14.55
C VAL A 70 -14.62 9.61 -13.37
N LYS A 71 -15.58 9.80 -12.46
CA LYS A 71 -15.43 10.66 -11.27
C LYS A 71 -14.37 10.20 -10.27
N TRP A 72 -13.76 9.02 -10.45
CA TRP A 72 -12.76 8.43 -9.57
C TRP A 72 -11.38 8.27 -10.23
N ARG A 73 -11.23 8.67 -11.50
CA ARG A 73 -9.99 8.44 -12.26
C ARG A 73 -8.85 9.38 -11.89
N ASP A 74 -9.18 10.61 -11.52
CA ASP A 74 -8.19 11.60 -11.15
C ASP A 74 -7.74 11.38 -9.70
N ILE A 75 -6.78 10.49 -9.53
CA ILE A 75 -6.20 10.15 -8.23
C ILE A 75 -5.13 11.17 -7.90
N ASP A 76 -5.35 11.98 -6.85
CA ASP A 76 -4.40 13.01 -6.40
C ASP A 76 -3.36 12.43 -5.44
N ILE A 77 -3.77 11.45 -4.61
CA ILE A 77 -2.89 10.84 -3.62
C ILE A 77 -2.99 9.32 -3.73
N LEU A 78 -1.85 8.66 -3.96
CA LEU A 78 -1.75 7.21 -3.88
C LEU A 78 -1.00 6.82 -2.61
N VAL A 79 -1.65 6.01 -1.76
CA VAL A 79 -1.00 5.42 -0.59
C VAL A 79 -0.81 3.91 -0.82
N ASN A 80 0.41 3.49 -1.09
CA ASN A 80 0.82 2.10 -1.15
C ASN A 80 1.11 1.61 0.28
N ASN A 81 0.06 1.10 0.93
CA ASN A 81 0.15 0.60 2.30
C ASN A 81 0.02 -0.93 2.37
N ALA A 82 -0.53 -1.60 1.34
CA ALA A 82 -0.62 -3.06 1.35
C ALA A 82 0.76 -3.68 1.55
N GLY A 83 0.91 -4.45 2.62
CA GLY A 83 2.15 -5.12 2.98
C GLY A 83 1.91 -6.11 4.11
N LEU A 84 2.82 -7.06 4.24
CA LEU A 84 2.81 -8.07 5.30
C LEU A 84 4.22 -8.52 5.67
N SER A 85 4.35 -9.19 6.80
CA SER A 85 5.49 -10.01 7.17
C SER A 85 5.02 -11.42 7.50
N ARG A 86 5.88 -12.41 7.29
CA ARG A 86 5.66 -13.80 7.62
C ARG A 86 6.88 -14.35 8.35
N GLY A 87 6.61 -15.13 9.39
CA GLY A 87 7.62 -15.87 10.14
C GLY A 87 8.68 -15.00 10.84
N LEU A 88 9.47 -15.64 11.64
CA LEU A 88 10.72 -15.16 12.24
C LEU A 88 11.68 -16.34 12.30
N ASP A 89 12.15 -16.80 11.14
CA ASP A 89 13.02 -17.93 11.01
C ASP A 89 14.39 -17.50 10.52
N LYS A 90 15.43 -18.27 10.85
CA LYS A 90 16.72 -18.12 10.20
C LYS A 90 16.57 -18.41 8.71
N LEU A 91 17.42 -17.84 7.86
CA LEU A 91 17.26 -17.97 6.41
C LEU A 91 17.23 -19.43 5.94
N GLN A 92 18.06 -20.30 6.53
CA GLN A 92 18.12 -21.71 6.16
C GLN A 92 16.90 -22.54 6.63
N GLU A 93 16.02 -21.97 7.46
CA GLU A 93 14.84 -22.62 8.05
C GLU A 93 13.52 -22.01 7.54
N GLY A 94 13.59 -20.88 6.84
CA GLY A 94 12.43 -20.08 6.47
C GLY A 94 11.62 -20.73 5.32
N SER A 95 10.32 -20.45 5.34
CA SER A 95 9.37 -20.89 4.32
C SER A 95 9.53 -20.09 3.01
N ILE A 96 9.84 -20.77 1.92
CA ILE A 96 9.91 -20.16 0.58
C ILE A 96 8.57 -19.53 0.20
N GLN A 97 7.45 -20.17 0.53
CA GLN A 97 6.11 -19.64 0.27
C GLN A 97 5.87 -18.29 1.00
N ASP A 98 6.35 -18.16 2.23
CA ASP A 98 6.26 -16.92 3.00
C ASP A 98 7.13 -15.81 2.38
N TRP A 99 8.30 -16.18 1.85
CA TRP A 99 9.16 -15.24 1.13
C TRP A 99 8.50 -14.73 -0.14
N ASP A 100 7.93 -15.64 -0.94
CA ASP A 100 7.19 -15.27 -2.15
C ASP A 100 6.03 -14.33 -1.80
N GLU A 101 5.25 -14.64 -0.75
CA GLU A 101 4.13 -13.79 -0.34
C GLU A 101 4.60 -12.39 0.09
N MET A 102 5.73 -12.29 0.81
CA MET A 102 6.31 -11.00 1.21
C MET A 102 6.79 -10.19 -0.01
N ILE A 103 7.55 -10.79 -0.91
CA ILE A 103 8.07 -10.11 -2.10
C ILE A 103 6.95 -9.73 -3.04
N ASP A 104 6.01 -10.63 -3.30
CA ASP A 104 4.88 -10.38 -4.19
C ASP A 104 3.98 -9.26 -3.67
N THR A 105 3.76 -9.18 -2.35
CA THR A 105 2.92 -8.14 -1.76
C THR A 105 3.66 -6.82 -1.61
N ASN A 106 4.81 -6.84 -0.91
CA ASN A 106 5.49 -5.62 -0.46
C ASN A 106 6.23 -4.91 -1.59
N VAL A 107 6.73 -5.67 -2.57
CA VAL A 107 7.55 -5.15 -3.68
C VAL A 107 6.75 -5.13 -4.98
N LYS A 108 6.38 -6.29 -5.52
CA LYS A 108 5.69 -6.36 -6.81
C LYS A 108 4.32 -5.70 -6.76
N GLY A 109 3.55 -5.91 -5.67
CA GLY A 109 2.24 -5.30 -5.48
C GLY A 109 2.30 -3.77 -5.48
N LEU A 110 3.28 -3.19 -4.78
CA LEU A 110 3.54 -1.75 -4.79
C LEU A 110 3.86 -1.26 -6.22
N LEU A 111 4.74 -1.97 -6.95
CA LEU A 111 5.10 -1.62 -8.32
C LEU A 111 3.90 -1.68 -9.27
N TYR A 112 3.05 -2.71 -9.17
CA TYR A 112 1.89 -2.86 -10.06
C TYR A 112 0.86 -1.73 -9.84
N VAL A 113 0.59 -1.38 -8.58
CA VAL A 113 -0.33 -0.28 -8.26
C VAL A 113 0.27 1.06 -8.73
N THR A 114 1.53 1.32 -8.40
CA THR A 114 2.22 2.54 -8.83
C THR A 114 2.24 2.68 -10.35
N ARG A 115 2.61 1.63 -11.09
CA ARG A 115 2.63 1.62 -12.56
C ARG A 115 1.25 1.87 -13.18
N SER A 116 0.19 1.51 -12.46
CA SER A 116 -1.19 1.71 -12.94
C SER A 116 -1.72 3.12 -12.67
N VAL A 117 -1.21 3.82 -11.66
CA VAL A 117 -1.70 5.15 -11.25
C VAL A 117 -0.78 6.29 -11.68
N LEU A 118 0.53 6.14 -11.49
CA LEU A 118 1.53 7.20 -11.74
C LEU A 118 1.47 7.85 -13.13
N PRO A 119 1.22 7.12 -14.24
CA PRO A 119 1.15 7.76 -15.57
C PRO A 119 0.09 8.84 -15.69
N GLN A 120 -1.02 8.73 -14.99
CA GLN A 120 -2.05 9.78 -14.97
C GLN A 120 -1.64 10.99 -14.13
N MET A 121 -0.92 10.76 -13.03
CA MET A 121 -0.33 11.86 -12.26
C MET A 121 0.70 12.63 -13.11
N VAL A 122 1.59 11.92 -13.82
CA VAL A 122 2.56 12.52 -14.73
C VAL A 122 1.87 13.33 -15.82
N LYS A 123 0.82 12.78 -16.47
CA LYS A 123 0.05 13.50 -17.50
C LYS A 123 -0.60 14.78 -16.98
N ARG A 124 -1.04 14.80 -15.73
CA ARG A 124 -1.65 15.98 -15.08
C ARG A 124 -0.61 16.91 -14.44
N ASN A 125 0.65 16.52 -14.43
CA ASN A 125 1.75 17.18 -13.72
C ASN A 125 1.43 17.47 -12.24
N THR A 126 0.71 16.58 -11.57
CA THR A 126 0.34 16.75 -10.16
C THR A 126 0.01 15.41 -9.52
N GLY A 127 0.37 15.28 -8.25
CA GLY A 127 0.07 14.08 -7.46
C GLY A 127 0.96 13.94 -6.23
N HIS A 128 0.57 13.03 -5.35
CA HIS A 128 1.40 12.64 -4.22
C HIS A 128 1.40 11.12 -4.06
N LEU A 129 2.53 10.51 -4.26
CA LEU A 129 2.74 9.08 -4.03
C LEU A 129 3.36 8.88 -2.65
N ILE A 130 2.70 8.08 -1.81
CA ILE A 130 3.13 7.77 -0.45
C ILE A 130 3.30 6.26 -0.33
N ASN A 131 4.52 5.81 -0.06
CA ASN A 131 4.83 4.41 0.18
C ASN A 131 5.01 4.17 1.69
N ILE A 132 4.34 3.15 2.23
CA ILE A 132 4.56 2.74 3.62
C ILE A 132 5.73 1.77 3.67
N GLY A 133 6.85 2.30 4.06
CA GLY A 133 8.09 1.60 4.33
C GLY A 133 8.11 0.93 5.71
N SER A 134 9.24 1.02 6.38
CA SER A 134 9.48 0.57 7.76
C SER A 134 10.88 0.97 8.19
N ILE A 135 11.15 1.08 9.48
CA ILE A 135 12.53 1.10 10.00
C ILE A 135 13.33 -0.12 9.52
N ALA A 136 12.66 -1.26 9.29
CA ALA A 136 13.25 -2.46 8.66
C ALA A 136 13.71 -2.25 7.20
N GLY A 137 13.44 -1.11 6.60
CA GLY A 137 13.98 -0.68 5.31
C GLY A 137 15.34 0.02 5.43
N HIS A 138 15.81 0.27 6.65
CA HIS A 138 17.08 0.94 6.94
C HIS A 138 17.99 0.06 7.81
N GLU A 139 17.40 -0.81 8.62
CA GLU A 139 18.11 -1.69 9.53
C GLU A 139 17.64 -3.14 9.37
N VAL A 140 18.56 -4.09 9.56
CA VAL A 140 18.27 -5.53 9.51
C VAL A 140 18.32 -6.09 10.92
N TYR A 141 17.33 -6.88 11.29
CA TYR A 141 17.29 -7.57 12.59
C TYR A 141 17.33 -9.10 12.42
N PRO A 142 17.76 -9.84 13.43
CA PRO A 142 17.85 -11.30 13.37
C PRO A 142 16.51 -11.93 12.96
N LYS A 143 16.56 -12.92 12.06
CA LYS A 143 15.37 -13.64 11.53
C LYS A 143 14.40 -12.79 10.68
N GLY A 144 14.74 -11.54 10.39
CA GLY A 144 13.93 -10.62 9.59
C GLY A 144 14.34 -10.52 8.13
N ASN A 145 15.23 -11.40 7.64
CA ASN A 145 15.92 -11.29 6.34
C ASN A 145 15.04 -10.81 5.18
N VAL A 146 14.03 -11.60 4.80
CA VAL A 146 13.24 -11.31 3.59
C VAL A 146 12.30 -10.14 3.80
N TYR A 147 11.74 -9.97 5.01
CA TYR A 147 10.96 -8.78 5.31
C TYR A 147 11.80 -7.51 5.22
N CYS A 148 12.99 -7.49 5.85
CA CYS A 148 13.91 -6.35 5.76
C CYS A 148 14.31 -6.08 4.32
N ALA A 149 14.68 -7.12 3.55
CA ALA A 149 14.99 -6.98 2.13
C ALA A 149 13.83 -6.36 1.33
N SER A 150 12.59 -6.79 1.60
CA SER A 150 11.41 -6.22 0.95
C SER A 150 11.22 -4.74 1.27
N LYS A 151 11.54 -4.32 2.50
CA LYS A 151 11.41 -2.92 2.93
C LYS A 151 12.57 -2.05 2.46
N HIS A 152 13.78 -2.57 2.36
CA HIS A 152 14.91 -1.92 1.65
C HIS A 152 14.58 -1.72 0.16
N ALA A 153 13.94 -2.71 -0.48
CA ALA A 153 13.46 -2.56 -1.85
C ALA A 153 12.42 -1.43 -1.98
N VAL A 154 11.48 -1.29 -1.03
CA VAL A 154 10.51 -0.18 -1.02
C VAL A 154 11.20 1.17 -0.91
N ASP A 155 12.22 1.31 -0.06
CA ASP A 155 13.01 2.54 0.04
C ASP A 155 13.72 2.86 -1.29
N ALA A 156 14.44 1.89 -1.86
CA ALA A 156 15.14 2.06 -3.13
C ALA A 156 14.17 2.43 -4.28
N ILE A 157 13.02 1.73 -4.38
CA ILE A 157 11.97 2.03 -5.36
C ILE A 157 11.44 3.45 -5.16
N THR A 158 11.20 3.87 -3.92
CA THR A 158 10.69 5.21 -3.62
C THR A 158 11.68 6.30 -4.07
N LYS A 159 12.97 6.09 -3.80
CA LYS A 159 14.04 6.98 -4.27
C LYS A 159 14.12 7.00 -5.81
N GLY A 160 14.03 5.84 -6.46
CA GLY A 160 14.00 5.73 -7.92
C GLY A 160 12.82 6.48 -8.54
N ILE A 161 11.60 6.27 -8.04
CA ILE A 161 10.42 7.00 -8.53
C ILE A 161 10.59 8.51 -8.37
N ARG A 162 11.20 8.98 -7.28
CA ARG A 162 11.47 10.42 -7.06
C ARG A 162 12.38 11.00 -8.13
N LEU A 163 13.39 10.24 -8.57
CA LEU A 163 14.27 10.63 -9.67
C LEU A 163 13.52 10.60 -11.02
N ASP A 164 12.67 9.58 -11.24
CA ASP A 164 11.92 9.44 -12.50
C ASP A 164 10.89 10.56 -12.73
N VAL A 165 10.46 11.25 -11.67
CA VAL A 165 9.47 12.35 -11.74
C VAL A 165 10.02 13.70 -11.28
N VAL A 166 11.35 13.86 -11.26
CA VAL A 166 12.01 15.05 -10.73
C VAL A 166 11.65 16.33 -11.50
N ASP A 167 11.28 16.22 -12.76
CA ASP A 167 10.86 17.28 -13.66
C ASP A 167 9.34 17.59 -13.60
N THR A 168 8.64 17.05 -12.60
CA THR A 168 7.20 17.22 -12.39
C THR A 168 6.89 17.82 -11.02
N ASP A 169 5.64 18.25 -10.82
CA ASP A 169 5.13 18.71 -9.52
C ASP A 169 4.65 17.54 -8.62
N ILE A 170 5.00 16.29 -8.98
CA ILE A 170 4.63 15.10 -8.22
C ILE A 170 5.55 14.97 -7.00
N ARG A 171 4.91 14.78 -5.84
CA ARG A 171 5.62 14.48 -4.60
C ARG A 171 5.71 12.97 -4.38
N VAL A 172 6.85 12.50 -3.91
CA VAL A 172 7.08 11.09 -3.58
C VAL A 172 7.63 11.01 -2.16
N THR A 173 6.91 10.34 -1.28
CA THR A 173 7.22 10.24 0.16
C THR A 173 7.27 8.79 0.59
N THR A 174 8.22 8.44 1.45
CA THR A 174 8.13 7.22 2.27
C THR A 174 7.77 7.58 3.70
N ILE A 175 6.98 6.73 4.33
CA ILE A 175 6.71 6.78 5.77
C ILE A 175 7.20 5.45 6.33
N ASP A 176 8.12 5.51 7.29
CA ASP A 176 8.83 4.36 7.82
C ASP A 176 8.46 4.10 9.29
N PRO A 177 7.30 3.45 9.54
CA PRO A 177 6.87 3.18 10.91
C PRO A 177 7.85 2.27 11.65
N GLY A 178 7.97 2.54 12.94
CA GLY A 178 8.58 1.63 13.90
C GLY A 178 7.61 0.52 14.35
N LEU A 179 7.84 0.01 15.56
CA LEU A 179 6.95 -0.99 16.15
C LEU A 179 5.59 -0.35 16.46
N ALA A 180 4.54 -0.99 15.99
CA ALA A 180 3.16 -0.58 16.26
C ALA A 180 2.28 -1.81 16.51
N GLU A 181 1.42 -1.71 17.49
CA GLU A 181 0.44 -2.76 17.80
C GLU A 181 -0.69 -2.73 16.79
N THR A 182 -0.72 -3.70 15.89
CA THR A 182 -1.74 -3.86 14.84
C THR A 182 -1.98 -5.34 14.55
N GLU A 183 -2.98 -5.67 13.72
CA GLU A 183 -3.16 -7.04 13.20
C GLU A 183 -1.92 -7.58 12.44
N PHE A 184 -0.95 -6.75 12.12
CA PHE A 184 0.28 -7.13 11.41
C PHE A 184 1.07 -8.19 12.20
N SER A 185 1.21 -8.03 13.52
CA SER A 185 1.89 -9.00 14.38
C SER A 185 1.16 -10.35 14.40
N ILE A 186 -0.17 -10.34 14.46
CA ILE A 186 -0.98 -11.55 14.44
C ILE A 186 -0.78 -12.31 13.11
N VAL A 187 -0.73 -11.60 11.99
CA VAL A 187 -0.53 -12.19 10.66
C VAL A 187 0.88 -12.75 10.49
N ARG A 188 1.86 -12.14 11.14
CA ARG A 188 3.27 -12.53 11.06
C ARG A 188 3.55 -13.89 11.72
N PHE A 189 2.89 -14.16 12.83
CA PHE A 189 3.16 -15.33 13.68
C PHE A 189 2.15 -16.48 13.50
N ARG A 190 1.47 -16.54 12.39
CA ARG A 190 0.54 -17.65 12.03
C ARG A 190 1.23 -18.75 11.29
#